data_cdc78a393a104c0137d3f1c4f01bb3b9
#
_entry.id   cdc78a393a104c0137d3f1c4f01bb3b9
#
_cell.length_a   1.000
_cell.length_b   1.000
_cell.length_c   1.000
_cell.angle_alpha   90.00
_cell.angle_beta   90.00
_cell.angle_gamma   90.00
#
_symmetry.space_group_name_H-M   'P 1'
#
loop_
_entity.id
_entity.type
_entity.pdbx_description
1 polymer ?
#
loop_
_entity_poly.entity_id
_entity_poly.type
_entity_poly.pdbx_seq_one_letter_code
_entity_poly.pdbx_strand_id
1 'polypeptide(L)'
;MIAAVTMAFQNAANTGEGLTQFLPEPRTVTFRVTGNGSVSAGAVTIECCPGNAPMTPTGSSSFGATWTALTTITVPANATTEYRADSVVGSVRARISTPITGGIVTVIGVRQEDQKGWSRRPL
;
A
#
# COMPACT_ATOMS: atom_id res chain seq x y z
N MET A 1 -16.24 17.78 -4.32
CA MET A 1 -14.83 17.67 -3.94
C MET A 1 -14.51 16.30 -3.39
N ILE A 2 -13.37 15.78 -3.72
CA ILE A 2 -12.92 14.49 -3.22
C ILE A 2 -11.80 14.72 -2.23
N ALA A 3 -11.97 14.17 -1.03
CA ALA A 3 -10.92 14.23 -0.02
C ALA A 3 -9.87 13.16 -0.33
N ALA A 4 -8.64 13.43 0.01
CA ALA A 4 -7.55 12.47 -0.14
C ALA A 4 -7.01 12.11 1.24
N VAL A 5 -6.74 10.83 1.45
CA VAL A 5 -6.21 10.33 2.71
C VAL A 5 -4.92 9.58 2.41
N THR A 6 -3.87 9.95 3.10
CA THR A 6 -2.57 9.29 2.93
C THR A 6 -2.44 8.15 3.93
N MET A 7 -2.04 6.99 3.40
CA MET A 7 -1.83 5.79 4.20
C MET A 7 -0.36 5.40 4.11
N ALA A 8 0.23 5.03 5.24
CA ALA A 8 1.61 4.59 5.28
C ALA A 8 1.66 3.06 5.15
N PHE A 9 2.60 2.57 4.35
CA PHE A 9 2.84 1.14 4.18
C PHE A 9 4.26 0.74 4.54
N GLN A 10 5.25 1.48 4.06
CA GLN A 10 6.65 1.27 4.41
C GLN A 10 7.27 2.62 4.75
N ASN A 11 8.06 2.64 5.80
CA ASN A 11 8.69 3.88 6.24
C ASN A 11 10.19 3.68 6.30
N ALA A 12 10.89 4.12 5.26
CA ALA A 12 12.34 4.10 5.19
C ALA A 12 12.90 2.73 5.57
N ALA A 13 12.39 1.69 4.93
CA ALA A 13 12.73 0.30 5.28
C ALA A 13 13.51 -0.38 4.16
N ASN A 14 14.16 -1.48 4.48
CA ASN A 14 14.84 -2.29 3.47
C ASN A 14 14.36 -3.75 3.49
N THR A 15 13.58 -4.13 4.48
CA THR A 15 12.95 -5.46 4.55
C THR A 15 11.62 -5.33 5.28
N GLY A 16 10.77 -6.33 5.13
CA GLY A 16 9.59 -6.48 5.97
C GLY A 16 8.27 -6.34 5.24
N GLU A 17 7.21 -6.69 5.94
CA GLU A 17 5.86 -6.65 5.41
C GLU A 17 5.22 -5.27 5.50
N GLY A 18 5.76 -4.42 6.35
CA GLY A 18 5.22 -3.10 6.55
C GLY A 18 3.91 -3.12 7.32
N LEU A 19 3.15 -2.04 7.14
CA LEU A 19 1.87 -1.88 7.80
C LEU A 19 0.76 -2.37 6.90
N THR A 20 -0.28 -2.94 7.51
CA THR A 20 -1.48 -3.32 6.80
C THR A 20 -2.54 -2.26 7.04
N GLN A 21 -3.15 -1.78 5.96
CA GLN A 21 -4.25 -0.83 6.03
C GLN A 21 -5.54 -1.54 5.63
N PHE A 22 -6.63 -1.15 6.24
CA PHE A 22 -7.92 -1.77 5.97
C PHE A 22 -8.85 -0.80 5.25
N LEU A 23 -9.40 -1.26 4.15
CA LEU A 23 -10.36 -0.51 3.36
C LEU A 23 -11.71 -1.22 3.42
N PRO A 24 -12.67 -0.70 4.19
CA PRO A 24 -13.96 -1.36 4.33
C PRO A 24 -14.81 -1.30 3.07
N GLU A 25 -14.51 -0.37 2.17
CA GLU A 25 -15.22 -0.21 0.91
C GLU A 25 -14.22 -0.06 -0.22
N PRO A 26 -14.60 -0.42 -1.45
CA PRO A 26 -13.68 -0.25 -2.58
C PRO A 26 -13.23 1.19 -2.73
N ARG A 27 -11.94 1.37 -2.94
CA ARG A 27 -11.33 2.69 -3.13
C ARG A 27 -10.31 2.65 -4.24
N THR A 28 -10.11 3.78 -4.88
CA THR A 28 -8.98 3.97 -5.78
C THR A 28 -7.80 4.44 -4.93
N VAL A 29 -6.70 3.72 -5.03
CA VAL A 29 -5.50 4.04 -4.26
C VAL A 29 -4.35 4.23 -5.24
N THR A 30 -3.65 5.33 -5.11
CA THR A 30 -2.41 5.58 -5.84
C THR A 30 -1.25 5.30 -4.88
N PHE A 31 -0.48 4.28 -5.20
CA PHE A 31 0.68 3.91 -4.40
C PHE A 31 1.90 4.64 -4.94
N ARG A 32 2.69 5.19 -4.04
CA ARG A 32 3.94 5.87 -4.39
C ARG A 32 5.08 5.15 -3.73
N VAL A 33 5.94 4.56 -4.54
CA VAL A 33 7.09 3.79 -4.11
C VAL A 33 8.33 4.65 -4.36
N THR A 34 8.91 5.13 -3.29
CA THR A 34 10.06 6.04 -3.36
C THR A 34 11.30 5.35 -2.84
N GLY A 35 12.31 5.23 -3.68
CA GLY A 35 13.62 4.75 -3.27
C GLY A 35 14.52 5.92 -2.92
N ASN A 36 15.21 5.80 -1.80
CA ASN A 36 16.17 6.79 -1.35
C ASN A 36 17.55 6.14 -1.29
N GLY A 37 18.52 6.82 -1.85
CA GLY A 37 19.89 6.32 -1.90
C GLY A 37 20.19 5.62 -3.21
N SER A 38 21.34 4.99 -3.27
CA SER A 38 21.82 4.32 -4.47
C SER A 38 21.25 2.90 -4.52
N VAL A 39 19.94 2.78 -4.64
CA VAL A 39 19.28 1.48 -4.68
C VAL A 39 19.76 0.71 -5.91
N SER A 40 20.34 -0.45 -5.68
CA SER A 40 20.83 -1.31 -6.74
C SER A 40 19.98 -2.55 -6.93
N ALA A 41 19.17 -2.92 -5.94
CA ALA A 41 18.25 -4.04 -6.01
C ALA A 41 17.14 -3.86 -5.00
N GLY A 42 16.01 -4.48 -5.28
CA GLY A 42 14.89 -4.48 -4.34
C GLY A 42 13.56 -4.32 -5.04
N ALA A 43 12.53 -4.88 -4.46
CA ALA A 43 11.19 -4.81 -5.01
C ALA A 43 10.15 -4.79 -3.92
N VAL A 44 9.03 -4.17 -4.23
CA VAL A 44 7.86 -4.10 -3.35
C VAL A 44 6.71 -4.77 -4.07
N THR A 45 6.02 -5.68 -3.40
CA THR A 45 4.80 -6.28 -3.91
C THR A 45 3.62 -5.71 -3.16
N ILE A 46 2.70 -5.10 -3.89
CA ILE A 46 1.47 -4.57 -3.33
C ILE A 46 0.45 -5.68 -3.38
N GLU A 47 -0.10 -6.00 -2.21
CA GLU A 47 -0.98 -7.15 -2.03
C GLU A 47 -2.26 -6.75 -1.33
N CYS A 48 -3.33 -7.44 -1.64
CA CYS A 48 -4.57 -7.29 -0.91
C CYS A 48 -5.13 -8.63 -0.51
N CYS A 49 -5.86 -8.61 0.58
CA CYS A 49 -6.57 -9.78 1.09
C CYS A 49 -8.04 -9.40 1.20
N PRO A 50 -8.92 -9.94 0.36
CA PRO A 50 -10.33 -9.59 0.42
C PRO A 50 -10.93 -9.93 1.78
N GLY A 51 -11.87 -9.11 2.21
CA GLY A 51 -12.55 -9.32 3.47
C GLY A 51 -11.71 -8.87 4.66
N ASN A 52 -12.06 -9.40 5.80
CA ASN A 52 -11.43 -9.01 7.04
C ASN A 52 -10.31 -9.97 7.41
N ALA A 53 -9.14 -9.73 6.89
CA ALA A 53 -7.97 -10.44 7.39
C ALA A 53 -7.72 -9.95 8.82
N PRO A 54 -7.56 -10.87 9.78
CA PRO A 54 -7.25 -10.44 11.14
C PRO A 54 -5.95 -9.64 11.16
N MET A 55 -5.95 -8.57 11.90
CA MET A 55 -4.78 -7.69 12.01
C MET A 55 -4.01 -8.07 13.25
N THR A 56 -2.70 -8.17 13.12
CA THR A 56 -1.85 -8.32 14.28
C THR A 56 -1.38 -6.94 14.73
N PRO A 57 -0.96 -6.81 15.99
CA PRO A 57 -0.46 -5.52 16.46
C PRO A 57 0.75 -5.02 15.68
N THR A 58 1.50 -5.91 15.06
CA THR A 58 2.66 -5.53 14.25
C THR A 58 2.29 -5.21 12.82
N GLY A 59 1.04 -5.44 12.44
CA GLY A 59 0.63 -5.25 11.07
C GLY A 59 1.06 -6.37 10.12
N SER A 60 1.65 -7.43 10.65
CA SER A 60 2.08 -8.54 9.81
C SER A 60 0.92 -9.41 9.38
N SER A 61 1.19 -10.40 8.56
CA SER A 61 0.14 -11.24 7.99
C SER A 61 -0.59 -12.01 9.07
N SER A 62 -1.85 -12.31 8.78
CA SER A 62 -2.76 -12.96 9.70
C SER A 62 -2.90 -14.42 9.40
N PHE A 63 -3.41 -15.15 10.37
CA PHE A 63 -3.66 -16.57 10.20
C PHE A 63 -4.63 -16.82 9.07
N GLY A 64 -4.27 -17.72 8.18
CA GLY A 64 -5.14 -18.18 7.12
C GLY A 64 -5.47 -17.14 6.07
N ALA A 65 -4.89 -15.96 6.15
CA ALA A 65 -5.13 -14.94 5.15
C ALA A 65 -4.41 -15.30 3.86
N THR A 66 -5.13 -15.19 2.75
CA THR A 66 -4.53 -15.39 1.43
C THR A 66 -4.37 -14.03 0.78
N TRP A 67 -3.14 -13.66 0.54
CA TRP A 67 -2.82 -12.38 -0.08
C TRP A 67 -2.69 -12.54 -1.58
N THR A 68 -3.29 -11.61 -2.30
CA THR A 68 -3.23 -11.59 -3.76
C THR A 68 -2.38 -10.41 -4.18
N ALA A 69 -1.36 -10.67 -4.98
CA ALA A 69 -0.51 -9.60 -5.49
C ALA A 69 -1.23 -8.80 -6.56
N LEU A 70 -1.22 -7.49 -6.41
CA LEU A 70 -1.73 -6.59 -7.43
C LEU A 70 -0.64 -6.25 -8.42
N THR A 71 0.56 -6.00 -7.92
CA THR A 71 1.71 -5.68 -8.76
C THR A 71 2.98 -5.81 -7.95
N THR A 72 4.10 -5.95 -8.66
CA THR A 72 5.43 -5.90 -8.06
C THR A 72 6.19 -4.77 -8.74
N ILE A 73 6.76 -3.88 -7.93
CA ILE A 73 7.45 -2.70 -8.41
C ILE A 73 8.91 -2.78 -8.01
N THR A 74 9.80 -2.68 -9.00
CA THR A 74 11.22 -2.54 -8.71
C THR A 74 11.46 -1.15 -8.13
N VAL A 75 12.15 -1.10 -7.01
CA VAL A 75 12.37 0.17 -6.31
C VAL A 75 13.40 1.00 -7.08
N PRO A 76 13.03 2.22 -7.49
CA PRO A 76 13.97 3.07 -8.23
C PRO A 76 14.97 3.73 -7.29
N ALA A 77 16.14 4.07 -7.83
CA ALA A 77 17.14 4.81 -7.07
C ALA A 77 16.79 6.29 -7.10
N ASN A 78 16.66 6.89 -5.93
CA ASN A 78 16.40 8.34 -5.79
C ASN A 78 15.24 8.83 -6.68
N ALA A 79 14.17 8.05 -6.72
CA ALA A 79 13.04 8.37 -7.58
C ALA A 79 11.76 7.76 -7.00
N THR A 80 10.64 8.10 -7.62
CA THR A 80 9.33 7.59 -7.21
C THR A 80 8.64 6.94 -8.39
N THR A 81 8.10 5.74 -8.16
CA THR A 81 7.24 5.06 -9.12
C THR A 81 5.83 5.07 -8.55
N GLU A 82 4.86 5.41 -9.39
CA GLU A 82 3.46 5.41 -8.97
C GLU A 82 2.69 4.26 -9.61
N TYR A 83 1.77 3.71 -8.84
CA TYR A 83 0.88 2.65 -9.33
C TYR A 83 -0.52 2.94 -8.80
N ARG A 84 -1.47 3.02 -9.72
CA ARG A 84 -2.86 3.26 -9.37
C ARG A 84 -3.65 1.97 -9.44
N ALA A 85 -4.36 1.66 -8.38
CA ALA A 85 -5.24 0.50 -8.31
C ALA A 85 -6.66 0.96 -8.04
N ASP A 86 -7.60 0.45 -8.84
CA ASP A 86 -9.01 0.77 -8.67
C ASP A 86 -9.70 -0.35 -7.90
N SER A 87 -10.72 0.04 -7.14
CA SER A 87 -11.58 -0.91 -6.43
C SER A 87 -10.82 -1.80 -5.45
N VAL A 88 -9.85 -1.21 -4.76
CA VAL A 88 -9.12 -1.94 -3.73
C VAL A 88 -9.97 -1.99 -2.47
N VAL A 89 -10.14 -3.19 -1.93
CA VAL A 89 -10.98 -3.40 -0.75
C VAL A 89 -10.34 -4.48 0.13
N GLY A 90 -10.59 -4.39 1.42
CA GLY A 90 -10.07 -5.34 2.38
C GLY A 90 -8.74 -4.90 2.95
N SER A 91 -7.93 -5.84 3.36
CA SER A 91 -6.61 -5.56 3.92
C SER A 91 -5.61 -5.38 2.79
N VAL A 92 -4.80 -4.34 2.89
CA VAL A 92 -3.84 -3.97 1.84
C VAL A 92 -2.49 -3.73 2.49
N ARG A 93 -1.45 -4.20 1.84
CA ARG A 93 -0.08 -3.96 2.31
C ARG A 93 0.88 -3.84 1.13
N ALA A 94 2.04 -3.26 1.39
CA ALA A 94 3.13 -3.19 0.43
C ALA A 94 4.33 -3.90 1.05
N ARG A 95 4.50 -5.16 0.72
CA ARG A 95 5.54 -6.00 1.29
C ARG A 95 6.83 -5.84 0.48
N ILE A 96 7.96 -5.70 1.16
CA ILE A 96 9.24 -5.74 0.48
C ILE A 96 9.51 -7.21 0.12
N SER A 97 9.29 -7.53 -1.15
CA SER A 97 9.40 -8.90 -1.63
C SER A 97 10.84 -9.29 -1.98
N THR A 98 11.66 -8.30 -2.30
CA THR A 98 13.09 -8.49 -2.48
C THR A 98 13.78 -7.41 -1.65
N PRO A 99 14.68 -7.79 -0.72
CA PRO A 99 15.32 -6.80 0.14
C PRO A 99 15.99 -5.68 -0.64
N ILE A 100 15.90 -4.48 -0.11
CA ILE A 100 16.45 -3.30 -0.77
C ILE A 100 17.94 -3.22 -0.47
N THR A 101 18.73 -3.15 -1.52
CA THR A 101 20.19 -3.06 -1.42
C THR A 101 20.61 -1.66 -1.86
N GLY A 102 21.47 -1.03 -1.08
CA GLY A 102 22.04 0.27 -1.43
C GLY A 102 21.20 1.45 -0.99
N GLY A 103 20.05 1.21 -0.39
CA GLY A 103 19.18 2.29 0.06
C GLY A 103 17.98 1.77 0.81
N ILE A 104 16.95 2.58 0.86
CA ILE A 104 15.72 2.28 1.59
C ILE A 104 14.53 2.64 0.70
N VAL A 105 13.35 2.13 1.06
CA VAL A 105 12.12 2.44 0.35
C VAL A 105 11.08 2.99 1.31
N THR A 106 10.33 3.95 0.82
CA THR A 106 9.14 4.47 1.50
C THR A 106 7.96 4.24 0.56
N VAL A 107 6.90 3.66 1.08
CA VAL A 107 5.69 3.42 0.29
C VAL A 107 4.52 4.06 1.01
N ILE A 108 3.83 4.94 0.30
CA ILE A 108 2.59 5.52 0.78
C ILE A 108 1.50 5.25 -0.25
N GLY A 109 0.27 5.22 0.23
CA GLY A 109 -0.88 5.15 -0.65
C GLY A 109 -1.75 6.37 -0.42
N VAL A 110 -2.25 6.95 -1.48
CA VAL A 110 -3.20 8.05 -1.40
C VAL A 110 -4.52 7.52 -1.90
N ARG A 111 -5.47 7.37 -0.99
CA ARG A 111 -6.81 6.94 -1.37
C ARG A 111 -7.71 8.15 -1.50
N GLN A 112 -8.61 8.07 -2.46
CA GLN A 112 -9.61 9.11 -2.63
C GLN A 112 -10.86 8.70 -1.88
N GLU A 113 -11.35 9.60 -1.05
CA GLU A 113 -12.61 9.38 -0.36
C GLU A 113 -13.72 9.83 -1.29
N ASP A 114 -14.60 8.89 -1.59
CA ASP A 114 -15.74 9.17 -2.45
C ASP A 114 -16.74 10.00 -1.67
N GLN A 115 -17.05 11.17 -2.18
CA GLN A 115 -17.99 12.05 -1.53
C GLN A 115 -19.43 11.85 -1.97
N LYS A 116 -19.70 10.84 -2.75
CA LYS A 116 -21.07 10.59 -3.19
C LYS A 116 -22.00 10.40 -2.02
N GLY A 117 -21.55 9.72 -0.98
CA GLY A 117 -22.34 9.51 0.21
C GLY A 117 -22.72 10.82 0.87
N TRP A 118 -21.85 11.79 0.84
CA TRP A 118 -22.09 13.09 1.42
C TRP A 118 -23.02 13.92 0.56
N SER A 119 -22.72 13.99 -0.72
CA SER A 119 -23.45 14.85 -1.63
C SER A 119 -24.87 14.38 -1.83
N ARG A 120 -25.12 13.10 -1.64
CA ARG A 120 -26.46 12.56 -1.81
C ARG A 120 -27.26 12.49 -0.53
N ARG A 121 -26.71 12.93 0.56
CA ARG A 121 -27.42 12.83 1.81
C ARG A 121 -28.64 13.74 1.77
N PRO A 122 -29.78 13.21 2.16
CA PRO A 122 -30.94 14.06 2.30
C PRO A 122 -30.67 15.07 3.39
N LEU A 123 -31.08 16.21 3.16
CA LEU A 123 -30.88 17.25 4.14
C LEU A 123 -32.18 17.59 4.82
#